data_d71bcbb35231746e93a32ee7caa4afaf
#
_entry.id   d71bcbb35231746e93a32ee7caa4afaf
#
_cell.length_a   1.000
_cell.length_b   1.000
_cell.length_c   1.000
_cell.angle_alpha   90.00
_cell.angle_beta   90.00
_cell.angle_gamma   90.00
#
_symmetry.space_group_name_H-M   'P 1'
#
loop_
_entity.id
_entity.type
_entity.pdbx_description
1 polymer ?
#
loop_
_entity_poly.entity_id
_entity_poly.type
_entity_poly.pdbx_seq_one_letter_code
_entity_poly.pdbx_strand_id
1 'polypeptide(L)'
;MPKVYLKNFCAKDGSIAVLDRARNSVFSTGLEAVAVENNFYTVDGLEDPYCWEKIYAESIEPMMSALLPEIISRVHVLVQNGHRIINGAKKLQLAFIMVVQLLRGKQSRAYEKKLFDELLPLTVEKAKEKFGPLSDDQQKCLV
;
A
#
# COMPACT_ATOMS: atom_id res chain seq x y z
N MET A 1 -0.98 -7.21 -0.15
CA MET A 1 0.37 -7.03 0.47
C MET A 1 1.42 -7.36 -0.57
N PRO A 2 2.54 -6.60 -0.70
CA PRO A 2 3.54 -6.85 -1.74
C PRO A 2 4.18 -8.24 -1.59
N LYS A 3 4.35 -8.95 -2.70
CA LYS A 3 5.03 -10.26 -2.71
C LYS A 3 6.47 -10.17 -2.19
N VAL A 4 7.17 -9.07 -2.51
CA VAL A 4 8.52 -8.77 -2.02
C VAL A 4 8.59 -8.77 -0.49
N TYR A 5 7.58 -8.23 0.19
CA TYR A 5 7.50 -8.27 1.65
C TYR A 5 7.25 -9.69 2.15
N LEU A 6 6.26 -10.39 1.59
CA LEU A 6 5.87 -11.74 2.01
C LEU A 6 6.98 -12.77 1.79
N LYS A 7 7.80 -12.60 0.76
CA LYS A 7 8.94 -13.47 0.47
C LYS A 7 9.90 -13.65 1.66
N ASN A 8 10.02 -12.66 2.53
CA ASN A 8 10.86 -12.74 3.72
C ASN A 8 10.30 -13.68 4.82
N PHE A 9 9.07 -14.14 4.70
CA PHE A 9 8.40 -15.04 5.62
C PHE A 9 8.16 -16.43 5.04
N CYS A 10 8.65 -16.68 3.81
CA CYS A 10 8.54 -17.98 3.18
C CYS A 10 9.51 -19.00 3.80
N ALA A 11 9.09 -20.24 3.83
CA ALA A 11 9.95 -21.38 4.09
C ALA A 11 10.93 -21.59 2.93
N LYS A 12 11.92 -22.49 3.11
CA LYS A 12 12.97 -22.77 2.10
C LYS A 12 12.40 -23.28 0.77
N ASP A 13 11.25 -23.93 0.80
CA ASP A 13 10.52 -24.45 -0.36
C ASP A 13 9.66 -23.37 -1.06
N GLY A 14 9.69 -22.12 -0.59
CA GLY A 14 8.91 -21.01 -1.12
C GLY A 14 7.45 -20.98 -0.65
N SER A 15 7.04 -21.87 0.25
CA SER A 15 5.70 -21.84 0.84
C SER A 15 5.60 -20.82 1.97
N ILE A 16 4.37 -20.35 2.21
CA ILE A 16 4.04 -19.46 3.34
C ILE A 16 2.85 -20.06 4.13
N ALA A 17 2.96 -20.01 5.45
CA ALA A 17 1.88 -20.42 6.33
C ALA A 17 0.83 -19.30 6.44
N VAL A 18 -0.43 -19.65 6.26
CA VAL A 18 -1.58 -18.76 6.29
C VAL A 18 -2.54 -19.19 7.37
N LEU A 19 -2.91 -18.27 8.26
CA LEU A 19 -3.97 -18.47 9.24
C LEU A 19 -5.31 -17.97 8.68
N ASP A 20 -6.23 -18.88 8.40
CA ASP A 20 -7.62 -18.55 8.10
C ASP A 20 -8.37 -18.37 9.42
N ARG A 21 -8.63 -17.12 9.79
CA ARG A 21 -9.32 -16.79 11.05
C ARG A 21 -10.79 -17.24 11.06
N ALA A 22 -11.44 -17.24 9.90
CA ALA A 22 -12.86 -17.63 9.81
C ALA A 22 -13.02 -19.13 10.07
N ARG A 23 -12.07 -19.94 9.57
CA ARG A 23 -12.08 -21.39 9.74
C ARG A 23 -11.23 -21.88 10.89
N ASN A 24 -10.51 -20.98 11.56
CA ASN A 24 -9.54 -21.26 12.61
C ASN A 24 -8.56 -22.39 12.20
N SER A 25 -8.06 -22.32 10.98
CA SER A 25 -7.18 -23.33 10.40
C SER A 25 -5.91 -22.69 9.84
N VAL A 26 -4.80 -23.43 9.91
CA VAL A 26 -3.53 -23.04 9.31
C VAL A 26 -3.26 -23.95 8.12
N PHE A 27 -2.89 -23.37 6.99
CA PHE A 27 -2.48 -24.10 5.81
C PHE A 27 -1.26 -23.46 5.16
N SER A 28 -0.49 -24.22 4.40
CA SER A 28 0.64 -23.72 3.63
C SER A 28 0.27 -23.61 2.16
N THR A 29 0.73 -22.53 1.51
CA THR A 29 0.47 -22.30 0.10
C THR A 29 1.61 -21.48 -0.54
N GLY A 30 1.68 -21.44 -1.86
CA GLY A 30 2.63 -20.62 -2.58
C GLY A 30 2.29 -19.13 -2.50
N LEU A 31 3.31 -18.27 -2.60
CA LEU A 31 3.17 -16.82 -2.59
C LEU A 31 2.16 -16.29 -3.63
N GLU A 32 2.08 -16.97 -4.78
CA GLU A 32 1.18 -16.58 -5.87
C GLU A 32 -0.31 -16.70 -5.52
N ALA A 33 -0.63 -17.53 -4.50
CA ALA A 33 -2.00 -17.72 -4.05
C ALA A 33 -2.39 -16.85 -2.86
N VAL A 34 -1.42 -16.11 -2.28
CA VAL A 34 -1.65 -15.32 -1.08
C VAL A 34 -1.71 -13.83 -1.39
N ALA A 35 -2.73 -13.17 -0.85
CA ALA A 35 -2.88 -11.71 -0.89
C ALA A 35 -2.85 -11.11 -2.32
N VAL A 36 -3.33 -11.86 -3.30
CA VAL A 36 -3.49 -11.40 -4.67
C VAL A 36 -4.90 -10.85 -4.84
N GLU A 37 -5.02 -9.63 -5.28
CA GLU A 37 -6.25 -9.01 -5.72
C GLU A 37 -5.96 -8.35 -7.07
N ASN A 38 -6.64 -8.82 -8.10
CA ASN A 38 -6.45 -8.28 -9.45
C ASN A 38 -7.05 -6.88 -9.52
N ASN A 39 -6.41 -5.99 -10.29
CA ASN A 39 -6.86 -4.62 -10.53
C ASN A 39 -7.07 -3.78 -9.26
N PHE A 40 -6.36 -4.13 -8.18
CA PHE A 40 -6.53 -3.43 -6.89
C PHE A 40 -6.14 -1.95 -6.95
N TYR A 41 -5.25 -1.56 -7.84
CA TYR A 41 -4.78 -0.18 -8.03
C TYR A 41 -5.22 0.44 -9.34
N THR A 42 -6.10 -0.22 -10.08
CA THR A 42 -6.67 0.33 -11.30
C THR A 42 -7.57 1.51 -10.94
N VAL A 43 -7.41 2.60 -11.64
CA VAL A 43 -8.25 3.79 -11.51
C VAL A 43 -8.93 4.01 -12.85
N ASP A 44 -10.24 3.78 -12.87
CA ASP A 44 -11.05 3.98 -14.05
C ASP A 44 -11.11 5.47 -14.43
N GLY A 45 -11.11 5.75 -15.73
CA GLY A 45 -11.19 7.13 -16.25
C GLY A 45 -9.85 7.85 -16.42
N LEU A 46 -8.72 7.25 -16.02
CA LEU A 46 -7.39 7.76 -16.33
C LEU A 46 -6.91 7.25 -17.70
N GLU A 47 -6.08 8.05 -18.38
CA GLU A 47 -5.39 7.65 -19.62
C GLU A 47 -4.56 6.36 -19.42
N ASP A 48 -3.90 6.21 -18.28
CA ASP A 48 -3.24 4.99 -17.85
C ASP A 48 -3.90 4.48 -16.56
N PRO A 49 -4.86 3.53 -16.63
CA PRO A 49 -5.52 2.98 -15.48
C PRO A 49 -4.58 2.26 -14.50
N TYR A 50 -3.42 1.81 -14.98
CA TYR A 50 -2.42 1.06 -14.21
C TYR A 50 -1.27 1.92 -13.68
N CYS A 51 -1.36 3.23 -13.74
CA CYS A 51 -0.28 4.15 -13.33
C CYS A 51 0.21 3.89 -11.90
N TRP A 52 -0.69 3.61 -10.97
CA TRP A 52 -0.32 3.28 -9.58
C TRP A 52 0.38 1.94 -9.45
N GLU A 53 -0.02 0.93 -10.22
CA GLU A 53 0.66 -0.38 -10.22
C GLU A 53 2.09 -0.25 -10.74
N LYS A 54 2.31 0.56 -11.78
CA LYS A 54 3.65 0.87 -12.30
C LYS A 54 4.52 1.58 -11.26
N ILE A 55 3.99 2.61 -10.60
CA ILE A 55 4.72 3.33 -9.52
C ILE A 55 5.14 2.36 -8.41
N TYR A 56 4.25 1.46 -8.00
CA TYR A 56 4.60 0.46 -6.98
C TYR A 56 5.67 -0.51 -7.47
N ALA A 57 5.53 -1.06 -8.67
CA ALA A 57 6.45 -2.02 -9.23
C ALA A 57 7.85 -1.43 -9.51
N GLU A 58 7.90 -0.20 -10.01
CA GLU A 58 9.15 0.44 -10.45
C GLU A 58 9.88 1.19 -9.35
N SER A 59 9.18 1.68 -8.34
CA SER A 59 9.77 2.53 -7.30
C SER A 59 9.75 1.91 -5.91
N ILE A 60 8.58 1.43 -5.46
CA ILE A 60 8.38 0.99 -4.08
C ILE A 60 8.92 -0.43 -3.84
N GLU A 61 8.61 -1.37 -4.72
CA GLU A 61 9.04 -2.76 -4.56
C GLU A 61 10.56 -2.95 -4.66
N PRO A 62 11.30 -2.29 -5.58
CA PRO A 62 12.75 -2.31 -5.57
C PRO A 62 13.37 -1.75 -4.29
N MET A 63 12.82 -0.63 -3.76
CA MET A 63 13.27 -0.06 -2.49
C MET A 63 13.07 -1.04 -1.32
N MET A 64 11.92 -1.71 -1.25
CA MET A 64 11.64 -2.75 -0.25
C MET A 64 12.57 -3.94 -0.41
N SER A 65 12.80 -4.39 -1.63
CA SER A 65 13.65 -5.53 -1.97
C SER A 65 15.10 -5.33 -1.54
N ALA A 66 15.59 -4.09 -1.63
CA ALA A 66 16.94 -3.74 -1.18
C ALA A 66 17.02 -3.58 0.34
N LEU A 67 16.07 -2.88 0.96
CA LEU A 67 16.14 -2.47 2.36
C LEU A 67 15.79 -3.60 3.34
N LEU A 68 14.74 -4.38 3.08
CA LEU A 68 14.23 -5.36 4.04
C LEU A 68 15.23 -6.48 4.35
N PRO A 69 15.87 -7.15 3.36
CA PRO A 69 16.85 -8.19 3.64
C PRO A 69 18.05 -7.66 4.45
N GLU A 70 18.49 -6.42 4.18
CA GLU A 70 19.58 -5.80 4.94
C GLU A 70 19.19 -5.59 6.40
N ILE A 71 17.98 -5.10 6.67
CA ILE A 71 17.49 -4.93 8.04
C ILE A 71 17.39 -6.29 8.73
N ILE A 72 16.75 -7.27 8.09
CA ILE A 72 16.52 -8.60 8.66
C ILE A 72 17.85 -9.28 8.99
N SER A 73 18.82 -9.24 8.09
CA SER A 73 20.14 -9.87 8.34
C SER A 73 20.91 -9.24 9.50
N ARG A 74 20.67 -7.97 9.81
CA ARG A 74 21.35 -7.24 10.89
C ARG A 74 20.62 -7.29 12.23
N VAL A 75 19.37 -7.73 12.27
CA VAL A 75 18.57 -7.81 13.52
C VAL A 75 19.30 -8.65 14.58
N HIS A 76 19.90 -9.77 14.22
CA HIS A 76 20.63 -10.64 15.15
C HIS A 76 21.81 -9.91 15.79
N VAL A 77 22.55 -9.11 15.02
CA VAL A 77 23.72 -8.35 15.52
C VAL A 77 23.28 -7.25 16.49
N LEU A 78 22.10 -6.66 16.26
CA LEU A 78 21.56 -5.63 17.13
C LEU A 78 21.12 -6.13 18.50
N VAL A 79 20.40 -7.24 18.50
CA VAL A 79 19.88 -7.84 19.73
C VAL A 79 21.05 -8.22 20.65
N GLN A 80 22.19 -8.62 20.04
CA GLN A 80 23.38 -9.02 20.79
C GLN A 80 24.22 -7.84 21.29
N ASN A 81 24.34 -6.74 20.53
CA ASN A 81 25.31 -5.69 20.78
C ASN A 81 24.73 -4.30 21.12
N GLY A 82 23.43 -4.13 21.12
CA GLY A 82 22.75 -2.86 21.44
C GLY A 82 23.03 -1.70 20.49
N HIS A 83 23.66 -1.95 19.32
CA HIS A 83 24.03 -0.92 18.39
C HIS A 83 22.88 -0.51 17.45
N ARG A 84 22.90 0.76 17.00
CA ARG A 84 21.95 1.23 15.97
C ARG A 84 22.26 0.61 14.61
N ILE A 85 21.37 -0.21 14.06
CA ILE A 85 21.53 -0.85 12.75
C ILE A 85 21.33 0.10 11.60
N ILE A 86 20.43 1.07 11.76
CA ILE A 86 19.84 1.81 10.67
C ILE A 86 20.26 3.27 10.83
N ASN A 87 20.94 3.82 9.83
CA ASN A 87 21.23 5.24 9.76
C ASN A 87 19.96 6.07 9.48
N GLY A 88 20.07 7.40 9.59
CA GLY A 88 18.92 8.30 9.40
C GLY A 88 18.24 8.14 8.04
N ALA A 89 19.00 7.98 6.95
CA ALA A 89 18.46 7.81 5.61
C ALA A 89 17.64 6.52 5.48
N LYS A 90 18.14 5.40 6.01
CA LYS A 90 17.41 4.12 6.00
C LYS A 90 16.17 4.13 6.88
N LYS A 91 16.20 4.87 8.00
CA LYS A 91 15.01 5.08 8.82
C LYS A 91 13.92 5.80 8.05
N LEU A 92 14.29 6.85 7.30
CA LEU A 92 13.35 7.58 6.46
C LEU A 92 12.76 6.69 5.36
N GLN A 93 13.60 5.89 4.69
CA GLN A 93 13.13 4.92 3.69
C GLN A 93 12.16 3.90 4.29
N LEU A 94 12.47 3.35 5.46
CA LEU A 94 11.60 2.40 6.15
C LEU A 94 10.27 3.07 6.54
N ALA A 95 10.31 4.28 7.12
CA ALA A 95 9.12 5.03 7.46
C ALA A 95 8.26 5.31 6.23
N PHE A 96 8.87 5.70 5.11
CA PHE A 96 8.16 5.90 3.85
C PHE A 96 7.48 4.62 3.36
N ILE A 97 8.19 3.49 3.36
CA ILE A 97 7.61 2.18 3.00
C ILE A 97 6.42 1.85 3.92
N MET A 98 6.55 2.07 5.23
CA MET A 98 5.47 1.81 6.19
C MET A 98 4.23 2.66 5.90
N VAL A 99 4.40 3.96 5.65
CA VAL A 99 3.30 4.88 5.31
C VAL A 99 2.63 4.43 4.01
N VAL A 100 3.40 4.11 2.98
CA VAL A 100 2.86 3.62 1.70
C VAL A 100 2.06 2.33 1.90
N GLN A 101 2.54 1.40 2.75
CA GLN A 101 1.81 0.17 3.04
C GLN A 101 0.51 0.42 3.82
N LEU A 102 0.48 1.38 4.73
CA LEU A 102 -0.73 1.78 5.44
C LEU A 102 -1.77 2.37 4.47
N LEU A 103 -1.35 3.31 3.63
CA LEU A 103 -2.24 3.95 2.65
C LEU A 103 -2.75 2.97 1.58
N ARG A 104 -1.96 1.95 1.28
CA ARG A 104 -2.30 0.88 0.34
C ARG A 104 -3.40 -0.06 0.85
N GLY A 105 -3.71 -0.08 2.15
CA GLY A 105 -4.67 -1.00 2.74
C GLY A 105 -6.11 -0.75 2.30
N LYS A 106 -6.95 -1.83 2.25
CA LYS A 106 -8.39 -1.72 1.96
C LYS A 106 -9.12 -0.77 2.91
N GLN A 107 -8.72 -0.77 4.19
CA GLN A 107 -9.31 0.12 5.19
C GLN A 107 -9.01 1.59 4.91
N SER A 108 -7.77 1.92 4.52
CA SER A 108 -7.41 3.30 4.16
C SER A 108 -8.22 3.77 2.96
N ARG A 109 -8.35 2.95 1.93
CA ARG A 109 -9.16 3.27 0.75
C ARG A 109 -10.65 3.45 1.08
N ALA A 110 -11.19 2.56 1.91
CA ALA A 110 -12.58 2.69 2.35
C ALA A 110 -12.79 3.99 3.15
N TYR A 111 -11.82 4.35 3.98
CA TYR A 111 -11.84 5.62 4.73
C TYR A 111 -11.69 6.83 3.81
N GLU A 112 -10.75 6.80 2.88
CA GLU A 112 -10.55 7.86 1.88
C GLU A 112 -11.81 8.07 1.04
N LYS A 113 -12.40 6.97 0.53
CA LYS A 113 -13.66 7.05 -0.21
C LYS A 113 -14.76 7.68 0.62
N LYS A 114 -14.95 7.22 1.86
CA LYS A 114 -15.96 7.80 2.77
C LYS A 114 -15.70 9.28 3.02
N LEU A 115 -14.45 9.68 3.24
CA LEU A 115 -14.06 11.07 3.43
C LEU A 115 -14.37 11.92 2.18
N PHE A 116 -14.06 11.39 1.00
CA PHE A 116 -14.40 12.06 -0.26
C PHE A 116 -15.90 12.19 -0.45
N ASP A 117 -16.66 11.13 -0.22
CA ASP A 117 -18.12 11.12 -0.33
C ASP A 117 -18.78 12.15 0.63
N GLU A 118 -18.19 12.37 1.80
CA GLU A 118 -18.67 13.34 2.79
C GLU A 118 -18.22 14.79 2.48
N LEU A 119 -16.95 14.97 2.06
CA LEU A 119 -16.39 16.31 1.86
C LEU A 119 -16.70 16.90 0.49
N LEU A 120 -16.83 16.08 -0.55
CA LEU A 120 -17.06 16.56 -1.90
C LEU A 120 -18.32 17.41 -2.03
N PRO A 121 -19.51 16.98 -1.53
CA PRO A 121 -20.71 17.79 -1.57
C PRO A 121 -20.55 19.15 -0.87
N LEU A 122 -19.92 19.16 0.31
CA LEU A 122 -19.68 20.39 1.07
C LEU A 122 -18.73 21.35 0.35
N THR A 123 -17.71 20.80 -0.30
CA THR A 123 -16.75 21.58 -1.06
C THR A 123 -17.39 22.20 -2.30
N VAL A 124 -18.22 21.40 -3.00
CA VAL A 124 -18.99 21.87 -4.17
C VAL A 124 -19.98 22.97 -3.79
N GLU A 125 -20.70 22.82 -2.67
CA GLU A 125 -21.64 23.82 -2.18
C GLU A 125 -20.94 25.16 -1.87
N LYS A 126 -19.83 25.11 -1.12
CA LYS A 126 -19.00 26.29 -0.84
C LYS A 126 -18.41 26.93 -2.09
N ALA A 127 -18.01 26.10 -3.08
CA ALA A 127 -17.52 26.61 -4.34
C ALA A 127 -18.60 27.34 -5.13
N LYS A 128 -19.84 26.80 -5.16
CA LYS A 128 -21.00 27.46 -5.78
C LYS A 128 -21.34 28.79 -5.09
N GLU A 129 -21.30 28.84 -3.77
CA GLU A 129 -21.51 30.08 -3.02
C GLU A 129 -20.47 31.16 -3.35
N LYS A 130 -19.21 30.76 -3.52
CA LYS A 130 -18.10 31.72 -3.71
C LYS A 130 -17.91 32.12 -5.16
N PHE A 131 -18.09 31.20 -6.10
CA PHE A 131 -17.74 31.38 -7.52
C PHE A 131 -18.92 31.35 -8.47
N GLY A 132 -20.13 31.12 -7.97
CA GLY A 132 -21.34 30.92 -8.78
C GLY A 132 -21.56 29.47 -9.25
N PRO A 133 -22.59 29.23 -10.05
CA PRO A 133 -22.93 27.87 -10.51
C PRO A 133 -21.80 27.28 -11.34
N LEU A 134 -21.56 25.96 -11.14
CA LEU A 134 -20.57 25.23 -11.91
C LEU A 134 -20.98 25.12 -13.39
N SER A 135 -20.03 25.21 -14.29
CA SER A 135 -20.26 24.95 -15.72
C SER A 135 -20.57 23.45 -15.96
N ASP A 136 -21.20 23.15 -17.10
CA ASP A 136 -21.57 21.77 -17.45
C ASP A 136 -20.33 20.83 -17.49
N ASP A 137 -19.16 21.33 -17.93
CA ASP A 137 -17.94 20.55 -17.95
C ASP A 137 -17.40 20.30 -16.53
N GLN A 138 -17.50 21.27 -15.62
CA GLN A 138 -17.14 21.10 -14.22
C GLN A 138 -18.06 20.13 -13.49
N GLN A 139 -19.35 20.11 -13.85
CA GLN A 139 -20.31 19.14 -13.26
C GLN A 139 -19.99 17.71 -13.72
N LYS A 140 -19.58 17.48 -14.97
CA LYS A 140 -19.17 16.16 -15.47
C LYS A 140 -17.93 15.59 -14.78
N CYS A 141 -17.04 16.44 -14.28
CA CYS A 141 -15.84 16.00 -13.55
C CYS A 141 -16.13 15.55 -12.11
N LEU A 142 -17.35 15.75 -11.59
CA LEU A 142 -17.75 15.43 -10.23
C LEU A 142 -18.53 14.11 -10.11
N VAL A 143 -18.81 13.47 -11.22
CA VAL A 143 -19.46 12.15 -11.34
C VAL A 143 -18.43 11.09 -11.63
#